data_ca4ac1504e4bad181bda916940300b57
#
_entry.id   ca4ac1504e4bad181bda916940300b57
#
_cell.length_a   1.000
_cell.length_b   1.000
_cell.length_c   1.000
_cell.angle_alpha   90.00
_cell.angle_beta   90.00
_cell.angle_gamma   90.00
#
_symmetry.space_group_name_H-M   'P 1'
#
loop_
_entity.id
_entity.type
_entity.pdbx_description
1 polymer ?
#
loop_
_entity_poly.entity_id
_entity_poly.type
_entity_poly.pdbx_seq_one_letter_code
_entity_poly.pdbx_strand_id
1 'polypeptide(L)'
;MSRKTNGENTGRNYSWALPAVLIIILAAAIVGLIAYVGDIKENSRKQAIDEYTSRLVEFTVFGDGEYSPDIPTYRFTFSASPEDARGLMGELTALGLKPSKKTAGPFDDSTKTIVEVDSERPENVIALAEDMGLAYACVYVQKDALASVGYAYDDAYDAALAKATMVAGNTGLPWRIVKVTELDSSFDSGTGKTSSRVSMTLAVDGNVGSGS
;
A
#
# COMPACT_ATOMS: atom_id res chain seq x y z
N MET A 1 -29.41 97.16 -38.21
CA MET A 1 -29.33 96.20 -37.07
C MET A 1 -28.89 94.83 -37.65
N SER A 2 -27.64 94.48 -37.49
CA SER A 2 -27.08 93.29 -38.09
C SER A 2 -26.71 92.33 -36.91
N ARG A 3 -27.33 91.17 -36.90
CA ARG A 3 -27.06 90.10 -35.88
C ARG A 3 -26.02 89.13 -36.48
N LYS A 4 -24.85 89.12 -35.95
CA LYS A 4 -23.84 88.10 -36.20
C LYS A 4 -24.20 86.86 -35.40
N THR A 5 -24.43 85.77 -36.05
CA THR A 5 -24.46 84.43 -35.38
C THR A 5 -23.07 83.83 -35.45
N ASN A 6 -22.49 83.67 -34.23
CA ASN A 6 -21.27 82.90 -34.03
C ASN A 6 -21.59 81.40 -34.17
N GLY A 7 -21.08 80.77 -35.17
CA GLY A 7 -21.04 79.31 -35.29
C GLY A 7 -19.82 78.75 -34.51
N GLU A 8 -20.06 78.14 -33.34
CA GLU A 8 -19.03 77.37 -32.65
C GLU A 8 -18.75 76.08 -33.42
N ASN A 9 -17.54 76.07 -33.95
CA ASN A 9 -17.01 74.91 -34.63
C ASN A 9 -16.36 73.99 -33.61
N THR A 10 -17.10 73.05 -33.04
CA THR A 10 -16.56 72.02 -32.13
C THR A 10 -15.91 70.91 -32.96
N GLY A 11 -14.72 71.25 -33.50
CA GLY A 11 -13.84 70.23 -34.07
C GLY A 11 -13.29 69.34 -32.95
N ARG A 12 -14.00 68.20 -32.66
CA ARG A 12 -13.48 67.15 -31.78
C ARG A 12 -12.27 66.50 -32.44
N ASN A 13 -11.07 66.81 -31.96
CA ASN A 13 -9.83 66.17 -32.35
C ASN A 13 -9.79 64.72 -31.89
N TYR A 14 -10.27 63.80 -32.76
CA TYR A 14 -10.15 62.35 -32.55
C TYR A 14 -8.80 61.78 -32.94
N SER A 15 -7.74 62.59 -33.05
CA SER A 15 -6.44 62.16 -33.56
C SER A 15 -5.71 61.12 -32.63
N TRP A 16 -6.08 61.11 -31.35
CA TRP A 16 -5.51 60.13 -30.39
C TRP A 16 -6.33 58.83 -30.26
N ALA A 17 -7.60 58.81 -30.70
CA ALA A 17 -8.44 57.66 -30.58
C ALA A 17 -8.06 56.51 -31.53
N LEU A 18 -7.59 56.85 -32.75
CA LEU A 18 -7.13 55.87 -33.72
C LEU A 18 -5.93 55.04 -33.26
N PRO A 19 -4.83 55.64 -32.72
CA PRO A 19 -3.72 54.84 -32.22
C PRO A 19 -4.10 54.04 -30.95
N ALA A 20 -4.99 54.57 -30.09
CA ALA A 20 -5.45 53.80 -28.91
C ALA A 20 -6.23 52.54 -29.27
N VAL A 21 -7.13 52.64 -30.25
CA VAL A 21 -7.87 51.46 -30.78
C VAL A 21 -6.94 50.44 -31.43
N LEU A 22 -5.93 50.89 -32.17
CA LEU A 22 -4.94 50.02 -32.79
C LEU A 22 -4.11 49.24 -31.72
N ILE A 23 -3.72 49.91 -30.66
CA ILE A 23 -2.99 49.27 -29.53
C ILE A 23 -3.85 48.20 -28.84
N ILE A 24 -5.15 48.47 -28.62
CA ILE A 24 -6.08 47.50 -28.01
C ILE A 24 -6.25 46.28 -28.92
N ILE A 25 -6.42 46.47 -30.23
CA ILE A 25 -6.53 45.36 -31.18
C ILE A 25 -5.25 44.53 -31.24
N LEU A 26 -4.08 45.18 -31.20
CA LEU A 26 -2.79 44.49 -31.20
C LEU A 26 -2.58 43.69 -29.90
N ALA A 27 -2.95 44.26 -28.78
CA ALA A 27 -2.87 43.58 -27.49
C ALA A 27 -3.81 42.35 -27.44
N ALA A 28 -5.05 42.49 -27.94
CA ALA A 28 -5.98 41.36 -28.02
C ALA A 28 -5.50 40.27 -28.99
N ALA A 29 -4.87 40.63 -30.10
CA ALA A 29 -4.28 39.67 -31.04
C ALA A 29 -3.09 38.91 -30.40
N ILE A 30 -2.24 39.59 -29.62
CA ILE A 30 -1.11 38.97 -28.93
C ILE A 30 -1.63 37.98 -27.87
N VAL A 31 -2.63 38.37 -27.07
CA VAL A 31 -3.22 37.49 -26.03
C VAL A 31 -3.88 36.28 -26.71
N GLY A 32 -4.60 36.48 -27.80
CA GLY A 32 -5.18 35.39 -28.59
C GLY A 32 -4.13 34.43 -29.15
N LEU A 33 -3.01 34.95 -29.62
CA LEU A 33 -1.90 34.14 -30.14
C LEU A 33 -1.22 33.32 -29.04
N ILE A 34 -1.02 33.91 -27.87
CA ILE A 34 -0.44 33.20 -26.69
C ILE A 34 -1.38 32.06 -26.25
N ALA A 35 -2.68 32.31 -26.16
CA ALA A 35 -3.66 31.30 -25.82
C ALA A 35 -3.70 30.16 -26.84
N TYR A 36 -3.69 30.50 -28.15
CA TYR A 36 -3.68 29.54 -29.26
C TYR A 36 -2.41 28.67 -29.25
N VAL A 37 -1.23 29.26 -29.05
CA VAL A 37 0.04 28.49 -28.93
C VAL A 37 0.04 27.59 -27.67
N GLY A 38 -0.56 28.07 -26.58
CA GLY A 38 -0.75 27.28 -25.35
C GLY A 38 -1.61 26.03 -25.62
N ASP A 39 -2.76 26.20 -26.27
CA ASP A 39 -3.67 25.11 -26.63
C ASP A 39 -3.03 24.08 -27.58
N ILE A 40 -2.29 24.56 -28.59
CA ILE A 40 -1.56 23.66 -29.51
C ILE A 40 -0.53 22.83 -28.75
N LYS A 41 0.26 23.42 -27.83
CA LYS A 41 1.24 22.70 -27.03
C LYS A 41 0.60 21.66 -26.12
N GLU A 42 -0.51 22.01 -25.49
CA GLU A 42 -1.22 21.09 -24.59
C GLU A 42 -1.85 19.93 -25.37
N ASN A 43 -2.49 20.20 -26.50
CA ASN A 43 -3.08 19.16 -27.36
C ASN A 43 -2.01 18.26 -27.98
N SER A 44 -0.89 18.80 -28.44
CA SER A 44 0.24 18.01 -28.95
C SER A 44 0.83 17.12 -27.86
N ARG A 45 0.93 17.62 -26.61
CA ARG A 45 1.41 16.84 -25.47
C ARG A 45 0.43 15.72 -25.09
N LYS A 46 -0.87 16.00 -25.08
CA LYS A 46 -1.92 14.99 -24.84
C LYS A 46 -1.88 13.90 -25.92
N GLN A 47 -1.83 14.27 -27.19
CA GLN A 47 -1.73 13.31 -28.29
C GLN A 47 -0.47 12.44 -28.19
N ALA A 48 0.69 13.02 -27.85
CA ALA A 48 1.92 12.26 -27.67
C ALA A 48 1.83 11.29 -26.48
N ILE A 49 1.17 11.70 -25.38
CA ILE A 49 0.93 10.84 -24.21
C ILE A 49 -0.03 9.70 -24.58
N ASP A 50 -1.14 10.00 -25.26
CA ASP A 50 -2.14 9.01 -25.67
C ASP A 50 -1.52 8.00 -26.65
N GLU A 51 -0.72 8.47 -27.60
CA GLU A 51 -0.01 7.62 -28.56
C GLU A 51 1.02 6.72 -27.85
N TYR A 52 1.77 7.27 -26.89
CA TYR A 52 2.71 6.49 -26.08
C TYR A 52 2.00 5.47 -25.21
N THR A 53 0.91 5.88 -24.55
CA THR A 53 0.13 4.99 -23.65
C THR A 53 -0.55 3.87 -24.43
N SER A 54 -1.02 4.13 -25.64
CA SER A 54 -1.65 3.12 -26.51
C SER A 54 -0.69 2.03 -27.02
N ARG A 55 0.63 2.27 -26.92
CA ARG A 55 1.68 1.31 -27.31
C ARG A 55 2.14 0.44 -26.15
N LEU A 56 1.76 0.79 -24.91
CA LEU A 56 2.15 0.02 -23.75
C LEU A 56 1.27 -1.22 -23.60
N VAL A 57 1.92 -2.36 -23.50
CA VAL A 57 1.25 -3.61 -23.10
C VAL A 57 1.44 -3.79 -21.62
N GLU A 58 0.35 -3.80 -20.88
CA GLU A 58 0.38 -4.06 -19.44
C GLU A 58 0.10 -5.53 -19.16
N PHE A 59 0.86 -6.10 -18.24
CA PHE A 59 0.63 -7.42 -17.68
C PHE A 59 0.93 -7.44 -16.20
N THR A 60 0.28 -8.35 -15.49
CA THR A 60 0.40 -8.48 -14.04
C THR A 60 1.01 -9.82 -13.69
N VAL A 61 2.00 -9.80 -12.79
CA VAL A 61 2.58 -10.98 -12.17
C VAL A 61 2.25 -10.99 -10.68
N PHE A 62 2.29 -12.19 -10.10
CA PHE A 62 2.04 -12.37 -8.67
C PHE A 62 3.26 -12.98 -7.99
N GLY A 63 3.59 -12.48 -6.82
CA GLY A 63 4.55 -13.06 -5.91
C GLY A 63 3.85 -13.51 -4.64
N ASP A 64 4.23 -14.66 -4.14
CA ASP A 64 3.83 -15.18 -2.84
C ASP A 64 5.10 -15.23 -1.98
N GLY A 65 5.02 -14.75 -0.75
CA GLY A 65 6.12 -14.74 0.22
C GLY A 65 5.68 -15.32 1.55
N GLU A 66 6.60 -15.96 2.25
CA GLU A 66 6.37 -16.54 3.56
C GLU A 66 7.50 -16.13 4.52
N TYR A 67 7.12 -15.88 5.76
CA TYR A 67 8.05 -15.63 6.85
C TYR A 67 7.75 -16.56 8.03
N SER A 68 8.79 -17.17 8.56
CA SER A 68 8.76 -17.92 9.79
C SER A 68 9.83 -17.37 10.73
N PRO A 69 9.52 -17.04 12.00
CA PRO A 69 10.51 -16.57 12.94
C PRO A 69 11.51 -17.69 13.29
N ASP A 70 12.79 -17.35 13.45
CA ASP A 70 13.83 -18.30 13.87
C ASP A 70 13.54 -18.94 15.24
N ILE A 71 12.93 -18.15 16.12
CA ILE A 71 12.50 -18.61 17.45
C ILE A 71 10.99 -18.40 17.54
N PRO A 72 10.20 -19.45 17.31
CA PRO A 72 8.75 -19.36 17.41
C PRO A 72 8.31 -19.16 18.86
N THR A 73 7.22 -18.44 19.04
CA THR A 73 6.57 -18.28 20.34
C THR A 73 5.26 -19.04 20.32
N TYR A 74 5.04 -19.79 21.40
CA TYR A 74 3.87 -20.62 21.58
C TYR A 74 3.01 -20.04 22.70
N ARG A 75 1.71 -19.98 22.50
CA ARG A 75 0.73 -19.69 23.55
C ARG A 75 0.08 -20.97 24.01
N PHE A 76 0.20 -21.21 25.31
CA PHE A 76 -0.49 -22.29 26.00
C PHE A 76 -1.72 -21.73 26.70
N THR A 77 -2.82 -22.45 26.57
CA THR A 77 -4.10 -22.12 27.23
C THR A 77 -4.53 -23.33 28.06
N PHE A 78 -4.65 -23.13 29.34
CA PHE A 78 -5.06 -24.15 30.34
C PHE A 78 -6.47 -23.83 30.85
N SER A 79 -7.27 -24.87 31.04
CA SER A 79 -8.57 -24.76 31.68
C SER A 79 -8.53 -25.62 32.94
N ALA A 80 -8.33 -24.99 34.10
CA ALA A 80 -8.05 -25.68 35.37
C ALA A 80 -9.03 -25.25 36.47
N SER A 81 -9.08 -26.03 37.57
CA SER A 81 -9.76 -25.57 38.76
C SER A 81 -9.12 -24.30 39.32
N PRO A 82 -9.79 -23.48 40.13
CA PRO A 82 -9.17 -22.29 40.73
C PRO A 82 -7.92 -22.60 41.61
N GLU A 83 -7.85 -23.79 42.19
CA GLU A 83 -6.72 -24.23 42.99
C GLU A 83 -5.53 -24.63 42.11
N ASP A 84 -5.79 -25.49 41.10
CA ASP A 84 -4.76 -25.90 40.13
C ASP A 84 -4.24 -24.73 39.35
N ALA A 85 -5.11 -23.80 38.93
CA ALA A 85 -4.71 -22.58 38.24
C ALA A 85 -3.75 -21.71 39.07
N ARG A 86 -3.96 -21.64 40.39
CA ARG A 86 -3.07 -20.89 41.29
C ARG A 86 -1.71 -21.57 41.38
N GLY A 87 -1.69 -22.90 41.53
CA GLY A 87 -0.46 -23.70 41.54
C GLY A 87 0.30 -23.54 40.23
N LEU A 88 -0.39 -23.72 39.07
CA LEU A 88 0.18 -23.57 37.75
C LEU A 88 0.80 -22.19 37.52
N MET A 89 0.10 -21.12 37.90
CA MET A 89 0.65 -19.76 37.78
C MET A 89 1.92 -19.55 38.59
N GLY A 90 2.02 -20.18 39.79
CA GLY A 90 3.21 -20.14 40.61
C GLY A 90 4.40 -20.82 39.94
N GLU A 91 4.21 -22.03 39.44
CA GLU A 91 5.25 -22.80 38.74
C GLU A 91 5.68 -22.14 37.43
N LEU A 92 4.75 -21.65 36.63
CA LEU A 92 5.07 -20.91 35.42
C LEU A 92 5.89 -19.63 35.71
N THR A 93 5.57 -18.95 36.80
CA THR A 93 6.34 -17.78 37.24
C THR A 93 7.75 -18.18 37.71
N ALA A 94 7.90 -19.33 38.39
CA ALA A 94 9.20 -19.87 38.77
C ALA A 94 10.08 -20.22 37.56
N LEU A 95 9.46 -20.61 36.43
CA LEU A 95 10.14 -20.79 35.15
C LEU A 95 10.50 -19.46 34.45
N GLY A 96 10.22 -18.31 35.09
CA GLY A 96 10.47 -16.98 34.49
C GLY A 96 9.46 -16.53 33.46
N LEU A 97 8.34 -17.24 33.32
CA LEU A 97 7.27 -16.91 32.39
C LEU A 97 6.29 -15.93 33.05
N LYS A 98 5.44 -15.31 32.20
CA LYS A 98 4.43 -14.33 32.65
C LYS A 98 3.02 -14.86 32.36
N PRO A 99 2.49 -15.77 33.18
CA PRO A 99 1.14 -16.27 33.00
C PRO A 99 0.10 -15.18 33.25
N SER A 100 -0.99 -15.24 32.52
CA SER A 100 -2.15 -14.36 32.69
C SER A 100 -3.40 -15.18 32.98
N LYS A 101 -4.26 -14.65 33.87
CA LYS A 101 -5.57 -15.22 34.14
C LYS A 101 -6.58 -14.54 33.26
N LYS A 102 -7.33 -15.31 32.46
CA LYS A 102 -8.51 -14.81 31.76
C LYS A 102 -9.78 -15.11 32.55
N THR A 103 -10.69 -14.15 32.55
CA THR A 103 -12.04 -14.38 33.05
C THR A 103 -12.75 -15.28 32.02
N ALA A 104 -13.37 -16.36 32.49
CA ALA A 104 -14.20 -17.21 31.65
C ALA A 104 -15.28 -16.37 30.95
N GLY A 105 -15.50 -16.62 29.67
CA GLY A 105 -16.57 -15.96 28.91
C GLY A 105 -17.95 -16.40 29.43
N PRO A 106 -19.02 -15.71 29.02
CA PRO A 106 -20.38 -16.03 29.48
C PRO A 106 -20.87 -17.44 29.07
N PHE A 107 -20.16 -18.11 28.18
CA PHE A 107 -20.44 -19.47 27.71
C PHE A 107 -19.46 -20.51 28.25
N ASP A 108 -18.44 -20.08 29.01
CA ASP A 108 -17.43 -20.96 29.61
C ASP A 108 -17.93 -21.52 30.94
N ASP A 109 -17.42 -22.70 31.31
CA ASP A 109 -17.68 -23.28 32.62
C ASP A 109 -17.16 -22.35 33.71
N SER A 110 -18.08 -21.72 34.46
CA SER A 110 -17.75 -20.77 35.55
C SER A 110 -16.97 -21.42 36.72
N THR A 111 -16.87 -22.75 36.74
CA THR A 111 -16.09 -23.48 37.73
C THR A 111 -14.61 -23.56 37.40
N LYS A 112 -14.23 -23.19 36.15
CA LYS A 112 -12.86 -23.27 35.67
C LYS A 112 -12.22 -21.89 35.51
N THR A 113 -10.90 -21.87 35.68
CA THR A 113 -10.06 -20.71 35.46
C THR A 113 -9.21 -20.95 34.20
N ILE A 114 -9.21 -19.97 33.29
CA ILE A 114 -8.35 -20.01 32.11
C ILE A 114 -7.02 -19.32 32.46
N VAL A 115 -5.92 -20.04 32.23
CA VAL A 115 -4.56 -19.50 32.37
C VAL A 115 -3.90 -19.54 31.01
N GLU A 116 -3.37 -18.41 30.58
CA GLU A 116 -2.58 -18.31 29.35
C GLU A 116 -1.14 -17.92 29.65
N VAL A 117 -0.20 -18.49 28.91
CA VAL A 117 1.22 -18.17 28.97
C VAL A 117 1.87 -18.32 27.61
N ASP A 118 2.71 -17.36 27.27
CA ASP A 118 3.53 -17.40 26.05
C ASP A 118 4.94 -17.89 26.41
N SER A 119 5.48 -18.82 25.61
CA SER A 119 6.81 -19.39 25.81
C SER A 119 7.52 -19.62 24.47
N GLU A 120 8.82 -19.33 24.44
CA GLU A 120 9.74 -19.72 23.37
C GLU A 120 10.34 -21.13 23.58
N ARG A 121 10.11 -21.70 24.76
CA ARG A 121 10.55 -23.05 25.16
C ARG A 121 9.34 -23.89 25.53
N PRO A 122 8.62 -24.42 24.52
CA PRO A 122 7.38 -25.17 24.76
C PRO A 122 7.59 -26.41 25.63
N GLU A 123 8.77 -27.06 25.54
CA GLU A 123 9.12 -28.26 26.27
C GLU A 123 8.99 -28.10 27.80
N ASN A 124 9.36 -26.93 28.32
CA ASN A 124 9.28 -26.68 29.76
C ASN A 124 7.83 -26.58 30.25
N VAL A 125 6.97 -25.96 29.40
CA VAL A 125 5.55 -25.79 29.72
C VAL A 125 4.80 -27.12 29.57
N ILE A 126 5.17 -27.91 28.56
CA ILE A 126 4.61 -29.24 28.33
C ILE A 126 4.93 -30.17 29.47
N ALA A 127 6.20 -30.25 29.90
CA ALA A 127 6.63 -31.07 31.02
C ALA A 127 5.88 -30.70 32.33
N LEU A 128 5.73 -29.41 32.59
CA LEU A 128 4.97 -28.93 33.74
C LEU A 128 3.49 -29.33 33.67
N ALA A 129 2.88 -29.20 32.48
CA ALA A 129 1.48 -29.60 32.28
C ALA A 129 1.26 -31.09 32.51
N GLU A 130 2.18 -31.92 32.04
CA GLU A 130 2.17 -33.37 32.23
C GLU A 130 2.31 -33.74 33.72
N ASP A 131 3.28 -33.11 34.44
CA ASP A 131 3.49 -33.33 35.88
C ASP A 131 2.26 -32.95 36.72
N MET A 132 1.54 -31.91 36.32
CA MET A 132 0.31 -31.47 36.97
C MET A 132 -0.94 -32.19 36.48
N GLY A 133 -0.86 -33.04 35.44
CA GLY A 133 -2.00 -33.71 34.82
C GLY A 133 -3.00 -32.75 34.17
N LEU A 134 -2.56 -31.62 33.68
CA LEU A 134 -3.39 -30.58 33.08
C LEU A 134 -3.45 -30.70 31.56
N ALA A 135 -4.66 -30.64 31.02
CA ALA A 135 -4.85 -30.52 29.59
C ALA A 135 -4.61 -29.06 29.12
N TYR A 136 -4.02 -28.91 27.96
CA TYR A 136 -3.74 -27.60 27.36
C TYR A 136 -4.06 -27.58 25.87
N ALA A 137 -4.32 -26.37 25.36
CA ALA A 137 -4.25 -26.05 23.94
C ALA A 137 -2.95 -25.25 23.68
N CYS A 138 -2.33 -25.49 22.53
CA CYS A 138 -1.10 -24.80 22.16
C CYS A 138 -1.23 -24.29 20.72
N VAL A 139 -0.92 -23.01 20.51
CA VAL A 139 -0.93 -22.36 19.19
C VAL A 139 0.30 -21.47 19.05
N TYR A 140 0.73 -21.24 17.83
CA TYR A 140 1.75 -20.23 17.55
C TYR A 140 1.21 -18.82 17.77
N VAL A 141 2.09 -17.92 18.21
CA VAL A 141 1.77 -16.50 18.42
C VAL A 141 2.69 -15.63 17.59
N GLN A 142 2.11 -14.71 16.89
CA GLN A 142 2.85 -13.67 16.17
C GLN A 142 3.24 -12.55 17.15
N LYS A 143 4.51 -12.52 17.59
CA LYS A 143 5.00 -11.53 18.56
C LYS A 143 5.06 -10.12 17.97
N ASP A 144 5.56 -10.00 16.76
CA ASP A 144 5.67 -8.75 16.03
C ASP A 144 4.96 -8.92 14.67
N ALA A 145 3.66 -8.65 14.71
CA ALA A 145 2.82 -8.80 13.52
C ALA A 145 3.28 -7.89 12.38
N LEU A 146 3.70 -6.66 12.69
CA LEU A 146 4.11 -5.68 11.68
C LEU A 146 5.41 -6.10 10.99
N ALA A 147 6.42 -6.51 11.77
CA ALA A 147 7.67 -6.98 11.23
C ALA A 147 7.49 -8.28 10.42
N SER A 148 6.71 -9.23 10.95
CA SER A 148 6.45 -10.51 10.26
C SER A 148 5.74 -10.32 8.93
N VAL A 149 4.76 -9.43 8.87
CA VAL A 149 4.08 -9.05 7.60
C VAL A 149 5.05 -8.35 6.67
N GLY A 150 5.91 -7.45 7.19
CA GLY A 150 6.94 -6.78 6.40
C GLY A 150 7.88 -7.76 5.72
N TYR A 151 8.42 -8.74 6.45
CA TYR A 151 9.32 -9.76 5.88
C TYR A 151 8.61 -10.65 4.85
N ALA A 152 7.38 -11.08 5.12
CA ALA A 152 6.60 -11.85 4.15
C ALA A 152 6.27 -11.04 2.89
N TYR A 153 6.00 -9.73 3.05
CA TYR A 153 5.78 -8.82 1.93
C TYR A 153 7.05 -8.65 1.08
N ASP A 154 8.20 -8.44 1.70
CA ASP A 154 9.48 -8.26 0.98
C ASP A 154 9.81 -9.52 0.17
N ASP A 155 9.61 -10.71 0.73
CA ASP A 155 9.79 -11.98 0.03
C ASP A 155 8.80 -12.13 -1.15
N ALA A 156 7.53 -11.76 -0.95
CA ALA A 156 6.52 -11.75 -2.01
C ALA A 156 6.83 -10.74 -3.12
N TYR A 157 7.34 -9.57 -2.74
CA TYR A 157 7.77 -8.53 -3.69
C TYR A 157 8.94 -9.02 -4.55
N ASP A 158 9.95 -9.61 -3.92
CA ASP A 158 11.13 -10.15 -4.62
C ASP A 158 10.74 -11.29 -5.56
N ALA A 159 9.82 -12.16 -5.13
CA ALA A 159 9.28 -13.22 -5.98
C ALA A 159 8.50 -12.67 -7.19
N ALA A 160 7.69 -11.62 -6.99
CA ALA A 160 7.01 -10.92 -8.08
C ALA A 160 8.01 -10.25 -9.04
N LEU A 161 9.02 -9.58 -8.50
CA LEU A 161 10.06 -8.90 -9.27
C LEU A 161 10.89 -9.88 -10.11
N ALA A 162 11.25 -11.03 -9.56
CA ALA A 162 11.94 -12.10 -10.28
C ALA A 162 11.11 -12.61 -11.48
N LYS A 163 9.81 -12.87 -11.25
CA LYS A 163 8.89 -13.26 -12.33
C LYS A 163 8.73 -12.16 -13.37
N ALA A 164 8.60 -10.90 -12.94
CA ALA A 164 8.52 -9.74 -13.81
C ALA A 164 9.74 -9.62 -14.71
N THR A 165 10.92 -9.73 -14.13
CA THR A 165 12.20 -9.65 -14.83
C THR A 165 12.34 -10.78 -15.83
N MET A 166 11.92 -12.00 -15.48
CA MET A 166 11.94 -13.14 -16.38
C MET A 166 11.02 -12.96 -17.58
N VAL A 167 9.78 -12.53 -17.33
CA VAL A 167 8.79 -12.32 -18.40
C VAL A 167 9.19 -11.15 -19.30
N ALA A 168 9.57 -10.02 -18.72
CA ALA A 168 9.99 -8.85 -19.46
C ALA A 168 11.32 -9.06 -20.18
N GLY A 169 12.28 -9.77 -19.57
CA GLY A 169 13.56 -10.11 -20.18
C GLY A 169 13.41 -10.96 -21.43
N ASN A 170 12.43 -11.85 -21.49
CA ASN A 170 12.13 -12.66 -22.66
C ASN A 170 11.61 -11.82 -23.84
N THR A 171 11.07 -10.62 -23.59
CA THR A 171 10.62 -9.73 -24.67
C THR A 171 11.77 -8.96 -25.31
N GLY A 172 12.88 -8.77 -24.61
CA GLY A 172 14.00 -7.91 -25.04
C GLY A 172 13.63 -6.41 -25.12
N LEU A 173 12.44 -6.03 -24.64
CA LEU A 173 11.92 -4.67 -24.71
C LEU A 173 12.10 -3.93 -23.38
N PRO A 174 12.20 -2.59 -23.40
CA PRO A 174 12.19 -1.79 -22.18
C PRO A 174 10.90 -1.99 -21.42
N TRP A 175 11.00 -2.12 -20.11
CA TRP A 175 9.85 -2.30 -19.23
C TRP A 175 9.98 -1.47 -17.96
N ARG A 176 8.86 -1.23 -17.29
CA ARG A 176 8.78 -0.52 -16.01
C ARG A 176 7.67 -1.06 -15.14
N ILE A 177 7.85 -0.96 -13.84
CA ILE A 177 6.78 -1.23 -12.89
C ILE A 177 5.82 -0.03 -12.88
N VAL A 178 4.54 -0.28 -13.10
CA VAL A 178 3.47 0.72 -13.10
C VAL A 178 2.77 0.75 -11.76
N LYS A 179 2.55 -0.44 -11.16
CA LYS A 179 1.80 -0.58 -9.92
C LYS A 179 2.27 -1.80 -9.14
N VAL A 180 2.35 -1.64 -7.83
CA VAL A 180 2.51 -2.75 -6.88
C VAL A 180 1.35 -2.68 -5.89
N THR A 181 0.74 -3.81 -5.60
CA THR A 181 -0.39 -3.88 -4.66
C THR A 181 -0.24 -5.13 -3.81
N GLU A 182 -0.24 -4.97 -2.50
CA GLU A 182 -0.45 -6.08 -1.58
C GLU A 182 -1.90 -6.53 -1.69
N LEU A 183 -2.11 -7.81 -1.91
CA LEU A 183 -3.44 -8.40 -2.11
C LEU A 183 -3.98 -8.99 -0.83
N ASP A 184 -3.12 -9.66 -0.08
CA ASP A 184 -3.48 -10.38 1.14
C ASP A 184 -2.25 -10.57 2.01
N SER A 185 -2.45 -10.54 3.33
CA SER A 185 -1.49 -11.02 4.31
C SER A 185 -2.20 -11.73 5.44
N SER A 186 -1.67 -12.88 5.87
CA SER A 186 -2.29 -13.73 6.87
C SER A 186 -1.24 -14.39 7.76
N PHE A 187 -1.64 -14.68 9.00
CA PHE A 187 -0.87 -15.49 9.94
C PHE A 187 -1.59 -16.80 10.21
N ASP A 188 -0.88 -17.90 10.02
CA ASP A 188 -1.36 -19.24 10.38
C ASP A 188 -0.86 -19.64 11.78
N SER A 189 -1.77 -19.64 12.74
CA SER A 189 -1.47 -20.04 14.13
C SER A 189 -1.19 -21.53 14.30
N GLY A 190 -1.48 -22.35 13.29
CA GLY A 190 -1.16 -23.77 13.31
C GLY A 190 0.28 -24.07 12.92
N THR A 191 0.86 -23.27 12.04
CA THR A 191 2.24 -23.44 11.52
C THR A 191 3.19 -22.34 11.99
N GLY A 192 2.70 -21.24 12.53
CA GLY A 192 3.49 -20.07 12.93
C GLY A 192 4.01 -19.23 11.77
N LYS A 193 3.52 -19.48 10.57
CA LYS A 193 3.94 -18.77 9.36
C LYS A 193 3.08 -17.54 9.11
N THR A 194 3.73 -16.48 8.64
CA THR A 194 3.08 -15.32 8.03
C THR A 194 3.26 -15.40 6.53
N SER A 195 2.19 -15.29 5.77
CA SER A 195 2.21 -15.24 4.32
C SER A 195 1.74 -13.89 3.81
N SER A 196 2.29 -13.46 2.68
CA SER A 196 1.84 -12.27 1.95
C SER A 196 1.78 -12.56 0.46
N ARG A 197 0.89 -11.87 -0.23
CA ARG A 197 0.75 -11.95 -1.67
C ARG A 197 0.77 -10.57 -2.28
N VAL A 198 1.62 -10.39 -3.30
CA VAL A 198 1.80 -9.13 -4.00
C VAL A 198 1.45 -9.30 -5.47
N SER A 199 0.74 -8.33 -6.04
CA SER A 199 0.59 -8.19 -7.49
C SER A 199 1.45 -7.03 -7.99
N MET A 200 2.14 -7.25 -9.09
CA MET A 200 3.00 -6.26 -9.74
C MET A 200 2.57 -6.11 -11.20
N THR A 201 2.08 -4.93 -11.56
CA THR A 201 1.72 -4.60 -12.93
C THR A 201 2.89 -3.92 -13.63
N LEU A 202 3.23 -4.41 -14.80
CA LEU A 202 4.34 -3.96 -15.63
C LEU A 202 3.80 -3.42 -16.94
N ALA A 203 4.41 -2.36 -17.42
CA ALA A 203 4.20 -1.87 -18.78
C ALA A 203 5.45 -2.14 -19.61
N VAL A 204 5.25 -2.74 -20.76
CA VAL A 204 6.30 -3.01 -21.77
C VAL A 204 5.98 -2.17 -22.99
N ASP A 205 7.00 -1.53 -23.56
CA ASP A 205 6.83 -0.79 -24.83
C ASP A 205 6.64 -1.79 -25.97
N GLY A 206 5.41 -1.90 -26.46
CA GLY A 206 5.03 -2.80 -27.55
C GLY A 206 5.55 -2.40 -28.94
N ASN A 207 6.38 -1.37 -29.01
CA ASN A 207 6.97 -0.94 -30.27
C ASN A 207 8.12 -1.90 -30.67
N VAL A 208 7.74 -3.09 -31.09
CA VAL A 208 8.68 -3.98 -31.80
C VAL A 208 9.03 -3.25 -33.11
N GLY A 209 10.26 -2.76 -33.18
CA GLY A 209 10.71 -1.95 -34.29
C GLY A 209 10.29 -2.51 -35.64
N SER A 210 9.53 -1.72 -36.36
CA SER A 210 9.52 -1.74 -37.83
C SER A 210 10.86 -1.17 -38.32
N GLY A 211 11.94 -1.83 -37.94
CA GLY A 211 13.30 -1.57 -38.37
C GLY A 211 13.74 -2.70 -39.30
N SER A 212 13.45 -2.54 -40.54
CA SER A 212 14.10 -3.25 -41.62
C SER A 212 14.64 -2.24 -42.62
#